data_13a6792a3b376619a998626423ebcff4
#
_entry.id   13a6792a3b376619a998626423ebcff4
#
_cell.length_a   1.000
_cell.length_b   1.000
_cell.length_c   1.000
_cell.angle_alpha   90.00
_cell.angle_beta   90.00
_cell.angle_gamma   90.00
#
_symmetry.space_group_name_H-M   'P 1'
#
loop_
_entity.id
_entity.type
_entity.pdbx_description
1 polymer ?
#
loop_
_entity_poly.entity_id
_entity_poly.type
_entity_poly.pdbx_seq_one_letter_code
_entity_poly.pdbx_strand_id
1 'polypeptide(L)'
;MMVDDFWSARAWENLLAEMRQVFPDREPTELSLKHPIFHQVYDLDELPQVVDFKTWSDGFAFEHAHGASDGDHAPHFWAYCDDRGTVVALLCHNNDIGDGWEREAENEAYFREFSEKRSYPLGINVVTYALTH
;
A
#
# COMPACT_ATOMS: atom_id res chain seq x y z
N MET A 1 11.93 2.12 1.40
CA MET A 1 11.41 0.88 0.74
C MET A 1 9.89 0.92 0.80
N MET A 2 9.21 0.45 -0.23
CA MET A 2 7.76 0.22 -0.23
C MET A 2 7.51 -1.23 -0.66
N VAL A 3 6.57 -1.90 0.00
CA VAL A 3 6.16 -3.28 -0.28
C VAL A 3 4.64 -3.28 -0.39
N ASP A 4 4.12 -3.80 -1.47
CA ASP A 4 2.70 -3.97 -1.76
C ASP A 4 2.43 -5.32 -2.45
N ASP A 5 1.27 -5.51 -3.05
CA ASP A 5 0.88 -6.74 -3.76
C ASP A 5 0.82 -7.96 -2.82
N PHE A 6 0.24 -7.77 -1.62
CA PHE A 6 0.03 -8.89 -0.70
C PHE A 6 -1.25 -8.72 0.14
N TRP A 7 -1.90 -9.85 0.39
CA TRP A 7 -3.20 -9.94 1.08
C TRP A 7 -3.18 -11.08 2.09
N SER A 8 -4.12 -11.01 3.03
CA SER A 8 -4.36 -12.02 4.05
C SER A 8 -3.40 -12.00 5.25
N ALA A 9 -3.90 -12.53 6.36
CA ALA A 9 -3.11 -12.72 7.58
C ALA A 9 -1.87 -13.59 7.34
N ARG A 10 -1.98 -14.63 6.51
CA ARG A 10 -0.83 -15.51 6.20
C ARG A 10 0.28 -14.78 5.45
N ALA A 11 -0.08 -13.96 4.45
CA ALA A 11 0.93 -13.18 3.71
C ALA A 11 1.56 -12.14 4.63
N TRP A 12 0.77 -11.51 5.49
CA TRP A 12 1.25 -10.61 6.52
C TRP A 12 2.28 -11.28 7.46
N GLU A 13 1.94 -12.45 8.02
CA GLU A 13 2.85 -13.21 8.89
C GLU A 13 4.16 -13.59 8.18
N ASN A 14 4.08 -14.02 6.92
CA ASN A 14 5.26 -14.35 6.12
C ASN A 14 6.13 -13.11 5.91
N LEU A 15 5.53 -11.98 5.52
CA LEU A 15 6.27 -10.73 5.33
C LEU A 15 6.95 -10.29 6.63
N LEU A 16 6.25 -10.33 7.76
CA LEU A 16 6.83 -9.98 9.05
C LEU A 16 8.03 -10.87 9.42
N ALA A 17 7.97 -12.18 9.12
CA ALA A 17 9.08 -13.08 9.36
C ALA A 17 10.34 -12.70 8.57
N GLU A 18 10.18 -12.27 7.31
CA GLU A 18 11.30 -11.76 6.50
C GLU A 18 11.78 -10.38 6.96
N MET A 19 10.84 -9.49 7.30
CA MET A 19 11.19 -8.14 7.76
C MET A 19 11.96 -8.14 9.08
N ARG A 20 11.76 -9.14 9.95
CA ARG A 20 12.57 -9.31 11.18
C ARG A 20 14.04 -9.59 10.91
N GLN A 21 14.39 -10.10 9.73
CA GLN A 21 15.78 -10.27 9.33
C GLN A 21 16.42 -8.92 8.98
N VAL A 22 15.63 -7.97 8.49
CA VAL A 22 16.08 -6.62 8.13
C VAL A 22 16.02 -5.67 9.31
N PHE A 23 14.98 -5.78 10.13
CA PHE A 23 14.72 -4.93 11.31
C PHE A 23 14.52 -5.79 12.56
N PRO A 24 15.61 -6.44 13.08
CA PRO A 24 15.48 -7.42 14.17
C PRO A 24 14.96 -6.82 15.49
N ASP A 25 15.21 -5.54 15.72
CA ASP A 25 14.88 -4.84 16.96
C ASP A 25 13.67 -3.90 16.82
N ARG A 26 12.89 -4.03 15.73
CA ARG A 26 11.76 -3.14 15.44
C ARG A 26 10.53 -3.94 15.04
N GLU A 27 9.38 -3.44 15.43
CA GLU A 27 8.08 -3.92 14.93
C GLU A 27 7.44 -2.81 14.09
N PRO A 28 6.66 -3.14 13.05
CA PRO A 28 5.96 -2.14 12.28
C PRO A 28 4.81 -1.53 13.08
N THR A 29 4.54 -0.26 12.84
CA THR A 29 3.42 0.47 13.43
C THR A 29 2.41 0.80 12.33
N GLU A 30 1.13 0.58 12.59
CA GLU A 30 0.08 0.93 11.65
C GLU A 30 -0.08 2.46 11.58
N LEU A 31 -0.11 2.97 10.35
CA LEU A 31 -0.28 4.39 10.08
C LEU A 31 -1.76 4.73 9.90
N SER A 32 -2.22 5.71 10.65
CA SER A 32 -3.53 6.32 10.36
C SER A 32 -3.41 7.32 9.20
N LEU A 33 -4.55 7.65 8.59
CA LEU A 33 -4.62 8.67 7.53
C LEU A 33 -4.00 10.02 7.94
N LYS A 34 -3.92 10.33 9.22
CA LYS A 34 -3.32 11.58 9.73
C LYS A 34 -1.79 11.63 9.63
N HIS A 35 -1.15 10.51 9.25
CA HIS A 35 0.30 10.50 9.14
C HIS A 35 0.78 11.39 7.99
N PRO A 36 1.83 12.21 8.18
CA PRO A 36 2.32 13.17 7.17
C PRO A 36 2.62 12.56 5.80
N ILE A 37 2.96 11.27 5.71
CA ILE A 37 3.23 10.60 4.44
C ILE A 37 2.04 10.65 3.45
N PHE A 38 0.81 10.79 3.96
CA PHE A 38 -0.41 10.89 3.15
C PHE A 38 -0.76 12.33 2.75
N HIS A 39 0.05 13.34 3.17
CA HIS A 39 -0.25 14.77 3.04
C HIS A 39 0.95 15.59 2.58
N GLN A 40 1.84 15.03 1.73
CA GLN A 40 3.05 15.73 1.29
C GLN A 40 2.77 16.72 0.14
N VAL A 41 2.21 16.23 -0.96
CA VAL A 41 1.84 16.99 -2.16
C VAL A 41 0.34 16.91 -2.37
N TYR A 42 -0.21 15.72 -2.22
CA TYR A 42 -1.64 15.46 -2.26
C TYR A 42 -2.15 15.28 -0.83
N ASP A 43 -3.25 15.94 -0.52
CA ASP A 43 -3.95 15.80 0.76
C ASP A 43 -4.98 14.67 0.60
N LEU A 44 -4.61 13.45 1.00
CA LEU A 44 -5.50 12.30 0.85
C LEU A 44 -6.59 12.34 1.91
N ASP A 45 -7.83 12.11 1.51
CA ASP A 45 -9.02 12.09 2.37
C ASP A 45 -9.42 10.69 2.84
N GLU A 46 -8.84 9.65 2.22
CA GLU A 46 -8.99 8.24 2.61
C GLU A 46 -7.66 7.47 2.45
N LEU A 47 -7.51 6.34 3.12
CA LEU A 47 -6.41 5.41 2.85
C LEU A 47 -6.64 4.77 1.48
N PRO A 48 -5.75 4.96 0.51
CA PRO A 48 -6.00 4.47 -0.85
C PRO A 48 -5.94 2.94 -0.90
N GLN A 49 -6.90 2.34 -1.61
CA GLN A 49 -6.87 0.92 -1.95
C GLN A 49 -6.85 0.77 -3.46
N VAL A 50 -5.90 0.02 -3.95
CA VAL A 50 -5.78 -0.39 -5.35
C VAL A 50 -5.91 -1.89 -5.41
N VAL A 51 -6.77 -2.36 -6.29
CA VAL A 51 -7.01 -3.79 -6.55
C VAL A 51 -6.22 -4.18 -7.78
N ASP A 52 -5.66 -5.38 -7.82
CA ASP A 52 -4.99 -5.86 -9.02
C ASP A 52 -5.92 -5.80 -10.23
N PHE A 53 -5.36 -5.48 -11.38
CA PHE A 53 -6.12 -5.22 -12.61
C PHE A 53 -6.98 -6.42 -13.02
N LYS A 54 -6.47 -7.64 -12.84
CA LYS A 54 -7.22 -8.84 -13.22
C LYS A 54 -8.44 -9.05 -12.31
N THR A 55 -8.25 -8.93 -10.99
CA THR A 55 -9.32 -9.02 -10.00
C THR A 55 -10.41 -7.99 -10.27
N TRP A 56 -10.02 -6.74 -10.57
CA TRP A 56 -10.96 -5.70 -10.96
C TRP A 56 -11.68 -6.04 -12.28
N SER A 57 -10.97 -6.53 -13.29
CA SER A 57 -11.57 -6.90 -14.59
C SER A 57 -12.54 -8.07 -14.49
N ASP A 58 -12.36 -8.94 -13.49
CA ASP A 58 -13.28 -10.02 -13.15
C ASP A 58 -14.52 -9.53 -12.33
N GLY A 59 -14.61 -8.24 -12.05
CA GLY A 59 -15.76 -7.58 -11.43
C GLY A 59 -15.71 -7.46 -9.91
N PHE A 60 -14.54 -7.60 -9.29
CA PHE A 60 -14.39 -7.50 -7.84
C PHE A 60 -13.80 -6.14 -7.44
N ALA A 61 -14.26 -5.62 -6.32
CA ALA A 61 -13.84 -4.32 -5.78
C ALA A 61 -12.70 -4.43 -4.75
N PHE A 62 -12.29 -5.64 -4.39
CA PHE A 62 -11.21 -5.93 -3.45
C PHE A 62 -10.53 -7.24 -3.85
N GLU A 63 -9.27 -7.40 -3.44
CA GLU A 63 -8.50 -8.59 -3.76
C GLU A 63 -9.06 -9.83 -3.05
N HIS A 64 -9.26 -10.91 -3.81
CA HIS A 64 -9.75 -12.20 -3.30
C HIS A 64 -9.10 -13.38 -4.01
N ALA A 65 -8.27 -13.12 -5.03
CA ALA A 65 -7.84 -14.12 -6.00
C ALA A 65 -6.93 -15.22 -5.42
N HIS A 66 -6.30 -14.99 -4.29
CA HIS A 66 -5.33 -15.92 -3.73
C HIS A 66 -5.89 -16.79 -2.59
N GLY A 67 -7.21 -16.96 -2.55
CA GLY A 67 -7.87 -17.92 -1.67
C GLY A 67 -7.78 -17.60 -0.18
N ALA A 68 -7.49 -16.38 0.15
CA ALA A 68 -7.13 -15.97 1.48
C ALA A 68 -7.95 -14.77 1.94
N SER A 69 -9.25 -14.88 1.86
CA SER A 69 -10.09 -13.94 2.58
C SER A 69 -10.19 -14.41 4.03
N ASP A 70 -9.49 -13.71 4.90
CA ASP A 70 -9.70 -13.78 6.36
C ASP A 70 -10.84 -12.87 6.82
N GLY A 71 -11.55 -12.26 5.85
CA GLY A 71 -12.67 -11.36 6.07
C GLY A 71 -12.27 -9.88 6.18
N ASP A 72 -10.99 -9.58 6.23
CA ASP A 72 -10.49 -8.22 6.21
C ASP A 72 -10.07 -7.81 4.79
N HIS A 73 -10.79 -6.85 4.23
CA HIS A 73 -10.55 -6.31 2.90
C HIS A 73 -10.11 -4.85 2.90
N ALA A 74 -9.98 -4.24 4.09
CA ALA A 74 -9.56 -2.85 4.19
C ALA A 74 -8.06 -2.69 3.85
N PRO A 75 -7.66 -1.56 3.25
CA PRO A 75 -6.25 -1.26 3.07
C PRO A 75 -5.60 -0.91 4.41
N HIS A 76 -4.45 -1.47 4.69
CA HIS A 76 -3.63 -1.15 5.85
C HIS A 76 -2.25 -0.68 5.42
N PHE A 77 -1.78 0.38 6.04
CA PHE A 77 -0.44 0.90 5.83
C PHE A 77 0.37 0.77 7.12
N TRP A 78 1.43 0.00 7.07
CA TRP A 78 2.32 -0.22 8.20
C TRP A 78 3.70 0.36 7.90
N ALA A 79 4.37 0.86 8.92
CA ALA A 79 5.69 1.45 8.76
C ALA A 79 6.70 0.91 9.75
N TYR A 80 7.91 0.63 9.26
CA TYR A 80 9.10 0.63 10.09
C TYR A 80 9.68 2.03 10.08
N CYS A 81 10.01 2.54 11.26
CA CYS A 81 10.58 3.86 11.41
C CYS A 81 12.00 3.80 11.97
N ASP A 82 12.83 4.78 11.64
CA ASP A 82 14.13 5.00 12.27
C ASP A 82 14.00 5.58 13.70
N ASP A 83 15.11 5.88 14.33
CA ASP A 83 15.14 6.42 15.70
C ASP A 83 14.58 7.85 15.80
N ARG A 84 14.37 8.52 14.68
CA ARG A 84 13.77 9.85 14.59
C ARG A 84 12.28 9.80 14.33
N GLY A 85 11.72 8.60 14.11
CA GLY A 85 10.34 8.39 13.70
C GLY A 85 10.09 8.55 12.20
N THR A 86 11.16 8.63 11.38
CA THR A 86 11.03 8.72 9.92
C THR A 86 10.74 7.33 9.34
N VAL A 87 9.77 7.23 8.45
CA VAL A 87 9.43 5.98 7.76
C VAL A 87 10.56 5.54 6.85
N VAL A 88 11.12 4.35 7.10
CA VAL A 88 12.17 3.72 6.29
C VAL A 88 11.64 2.56 5.45
N ALA A 89 10.53 1.95 5.86
CA ALA A 89 9.80 0.96 5.07
C ALA A 89 8.30 1.17 5.26
N LEU A 90 7.56 1.20 4.15
CA LEU A 90 6.11 1.28 4.08
C LEU A 90 5.59 -0.05 3.53
N LEU A 91 4.67 -0.70 4.26
CA LEU A 91 4.04 -1.95 3.89
C LEU A 91 2.57 -1.68 3.62
N CYS A 92 2.13 -1.93 2.39
CA CYS A 92 0.77 -1.66 1.91
C CYS A 92 -0.02 -2.98 1.87
N HIS A 93 -0.56 -3.40 3.00
CA HIS A 93 -1.32 -4.63 3.12
C HIS A 93 -2.73 -4.48 2.53
N ASN A 94 -3.25 -5.52 1.90
CA ASN A 94 -4.49 -5.53 1.13
C ASN A 94 -4.51 -4.48 0.00
N ASN A 95 -3.40 -4.36 -0.72
CA ASN A 95 -3.18 -3.33 -1.71
C ASN A 95 -2.24 -3.80 -2.82
N ASP A 96 -2.51 -3.36 -4.04
CA ASP A 96 -1.62 -3.47 -5.19
C ASP A 96 -1.43 -2.08 -5.83
N ILE A 97 -0.71 -1.23 -5.11
CA ILE A 97 -0.43 0.14 -5.56
C ILE A 97 0.35 0.12 -6.88
N GLY A 98 1.20 -0.89 -7.06
CA GLY A 98 2.02 -1.09 -8.25
C GLY A 98 1.18 -1.23 -9.52
N ASP A 99 0.11 -2.00 -9.50
CA ASP A 99 -0.77 -2.19 -10.65
C ASP A 99 -1.38 -0.88 -11.15
N GLY A 100 -1.63 0.08 -10.26
CA GLY A 100 -2.07 1.41 -10.66
C GLY A 100 -1.07 2.18 -11.52
N TRP A 101 0.21 1.81 -11.50
CA TRP A 101 1.26 2.39 -12.36
C TRP A 101 1.56 1.48 -13.56
N GLU A 102 1.60 0.18 -13.36
CA GLU A 102 1.98 -0.80 -14.36
C GLU A 102 0.87 -1.03 -15.40
N ARG A 103 -0.40 -0.96 -14.98
CA ARG A 103 -1.58 -1.27 -15.77
C ARG A 103 -2.37 -0.04 -16.23
N GLU A 104 -1.83 1.15 -16.06
CA GLU A 104 -2.53 2.41 -16.37
C GLU A 104 -3.03 2.51 -17.81
N ALA A 105 -2.31 1.91 -18.77
CA ALA A 105 -2.64 1.98 -20.19
C ALA A 105 -3.62 0.88 -20.66
N GLU A 106 -3.94 -0.08 -19.80
CA GLU A 106 -4.75 -1.24 -20.22
C GLU A 106 -6.24 -0.94 -20.30
N ASN A 107 -6.74 -0.06 -19.42
CA ASN A 107 -8.15 0.30 -19.37
C ASN A 107 -8.37 1.70 -18.80
N GLU A 108 -9.12 2.55 -19.53
CA GLU A 108 -9.35 3.94 -19.09
C GLU A 108 -10.14 4.03 -17.77
N ALA A 109 -11.08 3.13 -17.52
CA ALA A 109 -11.85 3.16 -16.27
C ALA A 109 -10.97 2.76 -15.07
N TYR A 110 -10.08 1.77 -15.25
CA TYR A 110 -9.08 1.39 -14.24
C TYR A 110 -8.12 2.55 -13.97
N PHE A 111 -7.59 3.17 -15.03
CA PHE A 111 -6.73 4.35 -14.90
C PHE A 111 -7.38 5.44 -14.05
N ARG A 112 -8.61 5.82 -14.38
CA ARG A 112 -9.31 6.91 -13.68
C ARG A 112 -9.66 6.57 -12.24
N GLU A 113 -9.93 5.30 -11.94
CA GLU A 113 -10.31 4.89 -10.59
C GLU A 113 -9.11 4.63 -9.68
N PHE A 114 -8.07 3.97 -10.19
CA PHE A 114 -6.95 3.52 -9.39
C PHE A 114 -5.66 4.30 -9.64
N SER A 115 -5.26 4.49 -10.90
CA SER A 115 -4.01 5.18 -11.21
C SER A 115 -4.07 6.66 -10.82
N GLU A 116 -5.02 7.39 -11.42
CA GLU A 116 -5.13 8.85 -11.30
C GLU A 116 -5.51 9.28 -9.87
N LYS A 117 -6.47 8.58 -9.25
CA LYS A 117 -7.00 9.02 -7.95
C LYS A 117 -6.23 8.47 -6.74
N ARG A 118 -5.54 7.34 -6.87
CA ARG A 118 -4.99 6.60 -5.72
C ARG A 118 -3.49 6.35 -5.83
N SER A 119 -3.05 5.61 -6.86
CA SER A 119 -1.65 5.19 -6.96
C SER A 119 -0.69 6.36 -7.19
N TYR A 120 -0.99 7.26 -8.11
CA TYR A 120 -0.14 8.44 -8.35
C TYR A 120 -0.10 9.38 -7.15
N PRO A 121 -1.22 9.80 -6.56
CA PRO A 121 -1.20 10.66 -5.37
C PRO A 121 -0.39 10.05 -4.22
N LEU A 122 -0.60 8.76 -3.91
CA LEU A 122 0.16 8.09 -2.86
C LEU A 122 1.64 7.99 -3.23
N GLY A 123 1.98 7.55 -4.45
CA GLY A 123 3.36 7.38 -4.88
C GLY A 123 4.15 8.69 -4.83
N ILE A 124 3.55 9.79 -5.30
CA ILE A 124 4.16 11.12 -5.25
C ILE A 124 4.37 11.55 -3.79
N ASN A 125 3.40 11.32 -2.93
CA ASN A 125 3.53 11.60 -1.50
C ASN A 125 4.66 10.81 -0.85
N VAL A 126 4.73 9.48 -1.11
CA VAL A 126 5.78 8.60 -0.57
C VAL A 126 7.17 9.01 -1.02
N VAL A 127 7.34 9.32 -2.32
CA VAL A 127 8.62 9.78 -2.86
C VAL A 127 9.01 11.13 -2.24
N THR A 128 8.06 12.07 -2.16
CA THR A 128 8.32 13.39 -1.56
C THR A 128 8.69 13.25 -0.09
N TYR A 129 7.95 12.44 0.67
CA TYR A 129 8.26 12.16 2.06
C TYR A 129 9.69 11.60 2.21
N ALA A 130 10.07 10.61 1.41
CA ALA A 130 11.39 10.00 1.45
C ALA A 130 12.54 10.95 1.09
N LEU A 131 12.26 12.00 0.29
CA LEU A 131 13.26 13.00 -0.10
C LEU A 131 13.38 14.16 0.90
N THR A 132 12.39 14.35 1.77
CA THR A 132 12.30 15.52 2.66
C THR A 132 12.46 15.20 4.15
N HIS A 133 12.43 13.94 4.52
CA HIS A 133 12.54 13.44 5.91
C HIS A 133 13.69 12.45 6.03
#